data_9142718f945a12b6e4ed442b5465e353
#
_entry.id   9142718f945a12b6e4ed442b5465e353
#
_cell.length_a   1.000
_cell.length_b   1.000
_cell.length_c   1.000
_cell.angle_alpha   90.00
_cell.angle_beta   90.00
_cell.angle_gamma   90.00
#
_symmetry.space_group_name_H-M   'P 1'
#
loop_
_entity.id
_entity.type
_entity.pdbx_description
1 polymer ?
#
loop_
_entity_poly.entity_id
_entity_poly.type
_entity_poly.pdbx_seq_one_letter_code
_entity_poly.pdbx_strand_id
1 'polypeptide(L)'
;MRQVPNYTLWLGHSGDARDLPELFRLGIGAVVDLAMEESPASPGREMLYCRFPLLDGAGNSPWLIRAAIEMTTTLLREKVPTLVACGGGLSRSPVIAAAALVKLGRPSLQDALLFLSKLGHCDVSAGLLQDVVKVMA
;
A
#
# COMPACT_ATOMS: atom_id res chain seq x y z
N MET A 1 -4.78 -9.57 6.98
CA MET A 1 -5.02 -8.35 6.17
C MET A 1 -6.41 -7.82 6.43
N ARG A 2 -6.63 -6.56 6.13
CA ARG A 2 -7.91 -5.90 6.39
C ARG A 2 -8.39 -5.15 5.16
N GLN A 3 -9.70 -5.27 4.87
CA GLN A 3 -10.34 -4.58 3.77
C GLN A 3 -10.67 -3.14 4.15
N VAL A 4 -10.44 -2.22 3.21
CA VAL A 4 -10.76 -0.81 3.38
C VAL A 4 -12.16 -0.56 2.81
N PRO A 5 -13.13 -0.06 3.61
CA PRO A 5 -14.49 0.18 3.13
C PRO A 5 -14.52 1.18 1.97
N ASN A 6 -15.42 0.96 1.03
CA ASN A 6 -15.68 1.81 -0.14
C ASN A 6 -14.57 1.80 -1.20
N TYR A 7 -13.54 0.99 -1.02
CA TYR A 7 -12.45 0.84 -1.99
C TYR A 7 -12.17 -0.64 -2.25
N THR A 8 -11.62 -0.94 -3.40
CA THR A 8 -11.14 -2.29 -3.73
C THR A 8 -9.72 -2.49 -3.20
N LEU A 9 -9.54 -2.23 -1.92
CA LEU A 9 -8.24 -2.12 -1.27
C LEU A 9 -8.18 -2.96 0.00
N TRP A 10 -7.10 -3.71 0.15
CA TRP A 10 -6.72 -4.41 1.39
C TRP A 10 -5.36 -3.92 1.82
N LEU A 11 -5.14 -3.81 3.13
CA LEU A 11 -3.84 -3.55 3.72
C LEU A 11 -3.38 -4.79 4.46
N GLY A 12 -2.09 -5.10 4.36
CA GLY A 12 -1.55 -6.27 5.02
C GLY A 12 -0.03 -6.25 5.17
N HIS A 13 0.49 -7.38 5.61
CA HIS A 13 1.93 -7.61 5.79
C HIS A 13 2.45 -8.62 4.76
N SER A 14 3.76 -8.86 4.77
CA SER A 14 4.41 -9.75 3.80
C SER A 14 3.87 -11.17 3.82
N GLY A 15 3.46 -11.66 4.99
CA GLY A 15 2.81 -12.97 5.08
C GLY A 15 1.50 -13.04 4.31
N ASP A 16 0.71 -11.95 4.35
CA ASP A 16 -0.53 -11.87 3.58
C ASP A 16 -0.26 -11.91 2.08
N ALA A 17 0.80 -11.24 1.64
CA ALA A 17 1.18 -11.21 0.22
C ALA A 17 1.61 -12.59 -0.31
N ARG A 18 1.93 -13.53 0.57
CA ARG A 18 2.34 -14.89 0.23
C ARG A 18 1.22 -15.92 0.38
N ASP A 19 0.09 -15.52 0.94
CA ASP A 19 -1.04 -16.41 1.20
C ASP A 19 -1.93 -16.51 -0.04
N LEU A 20 -1.46 -17.24 -1.04
CA LEU A 20 -2.15 -17.36 -2.32
C LEU A 20 -3.59 -17.87 -2.20
N PRO A 21 -3.88 -18.91 -1.39
CA PRO A 21 -5.26 -19.37 -1.24
C PRO A 21 -6.19 -18.25 -0.78
N GLU A 22 -5.77 -17.43 0.19
CA GLU A 22 -6.58 -16.34 0.71
C GLU A 22 -6.72 -15.21 -0.32
N LEU A 23 -5.65 -14.88 -1.04
CA LEU A 23 -5.70 -13.86 -2.09
C LEU A 23 -6.70 -14.24 -3.18
N PHE A 24 -6.68 -15.50 -3.62
CA PHE A 24 -7.65 -15.98 -4.61
C PHE A 24 -9.06 -16.03 -4.05
N ARG A 25 -9.23 -16.44 -2.78
CA ARG A 25 -10.55 -16.46 -2.13
C ARG A 25 -11.19 -15.08 -2.10
N LEU A 26 -10.40 -14.04 -1.85
CA LEU A 26 -10.85 -12.65 -1.81
C LEU A 26 -10.98 -12.01 -3.19
N GLY A 27 -10.55 -12.68 -4.25
CA GLY A 27 -10.59 -12.13 -5.60
C GLY A 27 -9.55 -11.05 -5.86
N ILE A 28 -8.46 -11.03 -5.07
CA ILE A 28 -7.40 -10.03 -5.26
C ILE A 28 -6.69 -10.28 -6.59
N GLY A 29 -6.61 -9.23 -7.40
CA GLY A 29 -5.99 -9.27 -8.72
C GLY A 29 -4.60 -8.64 -8.78
N ALA A 30 -4.23 -7.87 -7.76
CA ALA A 30 -2.94 -7.20 -7.72
C ALA A 30 -2.38 -7.11 -6.31
N VAL A 31 -1.06 -7.24 -6.19
CA VAL A 31 -0.31 -7.02 -4.95
C VAL A 31 0.70 -5.91 -5.19
N VAL A 32 0.65 -4.87 -4.37
CA VAL A 32 1.66 -3.82 -4.30
C VAL A 32 2.51 -4.11 -3.07
N ASP A 33 3.73 -4.60 -3.29
CA ASP A 33 4.65 -5.04 -2.23
C ASP A 33 5.70 -3.95 -1.98
N LEU A 34 5.69 -3.41 -0.77
CA LEU A 34 6.54 -2.28 -0.38
C LEU A 34 7.70 -2.70 0.53
N ALA A 35 7.82 -3.97 0.86
CA ALA A 35 8.79 -4.45 1.84
C ALA A 35 10.16 -4.70 1.21
N MET A 36 11.07 -3.74 1.35
CA MET A 36 12.44 -3.88 0.85
C MET A 36 13.17 -5.06 1.48
N GLU A 37 12.97 -5.28 2.77
CA GLU A 37 13.65 -6.29 3.56
C GLU A 37 13.19 -7.73 3.31
N GLU A 38 12.04 -7.89 2.66
CA GLU A 38 11.47 -9.21 2.39
C GLU A 38 11.84 -9.70 0.98
N SER A 39 11.95 -11.01 0.83
CA SER A 39 12.12 -11.61 -0.49
C SER A 39 10.87 -11.38 -1.34
N PRO A 40 11.01 -11.24 -2.67
CA PRO A 40 9.84 -11.12 -3.53
C PRO A 40 8.92 -12.33 -3.41
N ALA A 41 7.62 -12.10 -3.43
CA ALA A 41 6.63 -13.17 -3.53
C ALA A 41 6.55 -13.70 -4.97
N SER A 42 5.96 -14.89 -5.12
CA SER A 42 5.74 -15.49 -6.45
C SER A 42 4.27 -15.88 -6.58
N PRO A 43 3.38 -14.91 -6.81
CA PRO A 43 1.93 -15.17 -6.76
C PRO A 43 1.37 -15.89 -8.00
N GLY A 44 2.20 -16.23 -8.96
CA GLY A 44 1.75 -16.88 -10.17
C GLY A 44 1.42 -15.88 -11.29
N ARG A 45 1.08 -16.42 -12.47
CA ARG A 45 0.98 -15.62 -13.69
C ARG A 45 -0.34 -14.86 -13.84
N GLU A 46 -1.36 -15.18 -13.05
CA GLU A 46 -2.69 -14.59 -13.17
C GLU A 46 -2.85 -13.34 -12.29
N MET A 47 -1.87 -13.07 -11.43
CA MET A 47 -1.92 -11.95 -10.49
C MET A 47 -0.84 -10.95 -10.83
N LEU A 48 -1.21 -9.67 -10.88
CA LEU A 48 -0.22 -8.60 -11.02
C LEU A 48 0.54 -8.46 -9.70
N TYR A 49 1.87 -8.53 -9.78
CA TYR A 49 2.73 -8.31 -8.63
C TYR A 49 3.67 -7.16 -8.93
N CYS A 50 3.52 -6.06 -8.18
CA CYS A 50 4.33 -4.85 -8.35
C CYS A 50 5.14 -4.63 -7.09
N ARG A 51 6.46 -4.58 -7.18
CA ARG A 51 7.32 -4.36 -6.04
C ARG A 51 7.97 -2.98 -6.10
N PHE A 52 7.79 -2.22 -5.02
CA PHE A 52 8.44 -0.92 -4.80
C PHE A 52 9.19 -1.02 -3.47
N PRO A 53 10.49 -1.35 -3.49
CA PRO A 53 11.23 -1.71 -2.27
C PRO A 53 11.55 -0.47 -1.44
N LEU A 54 10.63 -0.09 -0.57
CA LEU A 54 10.76 1.07 0.31
C LEU A 54 11.41 0.70 1.63
N LEU A 55 12.24 1.61 2.13
CA LEU A 55 12.70 1.61 3.52
C LEU A 55 11.58 2.13 4.40
N ASP A 56 11.44 1.57 5.62
CA ASP A 56 10.49 2.08 6.59
C ASP A 56 11.14 3.24 7.38
N GLY A 57 11.32 4.35 6.70
CA GLY A 57 12.00 5.51 7.24
C GLY A 57 12.32 6.51 6.16
N ALA A 58 13.17 7.48 6.47
CA ALA A 58 13.65 8.47 5.52
C ALA A 58 14.68 7.84 4.56
N GLY A 59 14.91 8.49 3.44
CA GLY A 59 15.96 8.15 2.50
C GLY A 59 15.50 7.39 1.27
N ASN A 60 14.20 7.17 1.10
CA ASN A 60 13.67 6.60 -0.14
C ASN A 60 13.80 7.61 -1.29
N SER A 61 14.16 7.11 -2.46
CA SER A 61 14.17 7.96 -3.66
C SER A 61 12.77 8.51 -3.93
N PRO A 62 12.61 9.82 -4.18
CA PRO A 62 11.29 10.40 -4.46
C PRO A 62 10.54 9.73 -5.61
N TRP A 63 11.27 9.33 -6.67
CA TRP A 63 10.63 8.67 -7.81
C TRP A 63 10.03 7.31 -7.42
N LEU A 64 10.65 6.59 -6.48
CA LEU A 64 10.17 5.28 -6.03
C LEU A 64 8.89 5.42 -5.22
N ILE A 65 8.83 6.39 -4.32
CA ILE A 65 7.60 6.73 -3.58
C ILE A 65 6.50 7.12 -4.56
N ARG A 66 6.82 7.97 -5.52
CA ARG A 66 5.85 8.44 -6.50
C ARG A 66 5.31 7.29 -7.35
N ALA A 67 6.19 6.38 -7.79
CA ALA A 67 5.78 5.21 -8.57
C ALA A 67 4.84 4.29 -7.77
N ALA A 68 5.13 4.07 -6.49
CA ALA A 68 4.26 3.27 -5.62
C ALA A 68 2.88 3.90 -5.47
N ILE A 69 2.82 5.21 -5.25
CA ILE A 69 1.55 5.95 -5.12
C ILE A 69 0.76 5.88 -6.43
N GLU A 70 1.41 6.14 -7.56
CA GLU A 70 0.75 6.17 -8.88
C GLU A 70 0.20 4.79 -9.26
N MET A 71 0.95 3.73 -9.05
CA MET A 71 0.47 2.38 -9.35
C MET A 71 -0.73 2.03 -8.48
N THR A 72 -0.64 2.29 -7.17
CA THR A 72 -1.76 2.03 -6.26
C THR A 72 -2.99 2.82 -6.69
N THR A 73 -2.81 4.10 -7.00
CA THR A 73 -3.91 4.97 -7.46
C THR A 73 -4.57 4.41 -8.72
N THR A 74 -3.77 4.01 -9.71
CA THR A 74 -4.28 3.44 -10.96
C THR A 74 -5.10 2.18 -10.71
N LEU A 75 -4.57 1.27 -9.91
CA LEU A 75 -5.27 0.00 -9.61
C LEU A 75 -6.62 0.26 -8.92
N LEU A 76 -6.65 1.17 -7.96
CA LEU A 76 -7.89 1.49 -7.25
C LEU A 76 -8.88 2.24 -8.16
N ARG A 77 -8.40 3.13 -9.01
CA ARG A 77 -9.25 3.85 -9.96
C ARG A 77 -9.92 2.88 -10.92
N GLU A 78 -9.20 1.87 -11.37
CA GLU A 78 -9.71 0.85 -12.29
C GLU A 78 -10.49 -0.26 -11.58
N LYS A 79 -10.72 -0.13 -10.26
CA LYS A 79 -11.46 -1.09 -9.45
C LYS A 79 -10.83 -2.49 -9.41
N VAL A 80 -9.53 -2.58 -9.53
CA VAL A 80 -8.80 -3.83 -9.37
C VAL A 80 -8.66 -4.13 -7.88
N PRO A 81 -9.19 -5.27 -7.39
CA PRO A 81 -8.99 -5.66 -5.99
C PRO A 81 -7.49 -5.80 -5.69
N THR A 82 -6.98 -4.97 -4.80
CA THR A 82 -5.54 -4.76 -4.60
C THR A 82 -5.16 -4.92 -3.13
N LEU A 83 -4.13 -5.72 -2.86
CA LEU A 83 -3.47 -5.75 -1.56
C LEU A 83 -2.23 -4.84 -1.61
N VAL A 84 -2.14 -3.91 -0.67
CA VAL A 84 -0.92 -3.13 -0.42
C VAL A 84 -0.27 -3.68 0.84
N ALA A 85 0.93 -4.24 0.71
CA ALA A 85 1.60 -4.96 1.77
C ALA A 85 2.99 -4.37 2.05
N CYS A 86 3.41 -4.43 3.32
CA CYS A 86 4.78 -4.13 3.73
C CYS A 86 5.19 -5.14 4.82
N GLY A 87 6.36 -4.96 5.43
CA GLY A 87 6.85 -5.95 6.39
C GLY A 87 5.84 -6.26 7.49
N GLY A 88 5.44 -5.25 8.26
CA GLY A 88 4.49 -5.40 9.36
C GLY A 88 3.06 -4.93 9.06
N GLY A 89 2.84 -4.24 7.96
CA GLY A 89 1.52 -3.72 7.61
C GLY A 89 1.10 -2.46 8.37
N LEU A 90 2.02 -1.82 9.12
CA LEU A 90 1.69 -0.72 10.03
C LEU A 90 2.14 0.65 9.56
N SER A 91 3.11 0.74 8.66
CA SER A 91 3.74 2.01 8.31
C SER A 91 3.69 2.29 6.80
N ARG A 92 4.46 1.57 6.00
CA ARG A 92 4.58 1.80 4.56
C ARG A 92 3.27 1.59 3.81
N SER A 93 2.56 0.50 4.12
CA SER A 93 1.27 0.20 3.47
C SER A 93 0.24 1.29 3.74
N PRO A 94 0.00 1.71 5.01
CA PRO A 94 -0.98 2.76 5.25
C PRO A 94 -0.63 4.09 4.60
N VAL A 95 0.63 4.52 4.62
CA VAL A 95 0.96 5.84 4.09
C VAL A 95 0.89 5.90 2.56
N ILE A 96 1.31 4.85 1.87
CA ILE A 96 1.18 4.79 0.40
C ILE A 96 -0.30 4.67 0.01
N ALA A 97 -1.05 3.83 0.70
CA ALA A 97 -2.49 3.72 0.46
C ALA A 97 -3.20 5.05 0.72
N ALA A 98 -2.88 5.73 1.82
CA ALA A 98 -3.47 7.03 2.14
C ALA A 98 -3.18 8.07 1.04
N ALA A 99 -1.95 8.11 0.55
CA ALA A 99 -1.58 9.01 -0.54
C ALA A 99 -2.39 8.72 -1.82
N ALA A 100 -2.59 7.45 -2.15
CA ALA A 100 -3.44 7.05 -3.27
C ALA A 100 -4.89 7.51 -3.06
N LEU A 101 -5.42 7.36 -1.85
CA LEU A 101 -6.79 7.80 -1.54
C LEU A 101 -6.95 9.31 -1.68
N VAL A 102 -5.92 10.10 -1.37
CA VAL A 102 -5.94 11.55 -1.62
C VAL A 102 -6.06 11.82 -3.12
N LYS A 103 -5.33 11.12 -3.94
CA LYS A 103 -5.42 11.26 -5.40
C LYS A 103 -6.79 10.85 -5.94
N LEU A 104 -7.51 10.00 -5.21
CA LEU A 104 -8.87 9.57 -5.56
C LEU A 104 -9.95 10.46 -4.97
N GLY A 105 -9.59 11.54 -4.27
CA GLY A 105 -10.54 12.56 -3.81
C GLY A 105 -10.62 12.79 -2.32
N ARG A 106 -9.88 12.06 -1.49
CA ARG A 106 -9.86 12.37 -0.06
C ARG A 106 -9.19 13.73 0.19
N PRO A 107 -9.68 14.51 1.19
CA PRO A 107 -9.27 15.90 1.32
C PRO A 107 -7.79 16.12 1.62
N SER A 108 -7.16 15.22 2.38
CA SER A 108 -5.77 15.38 2.78
C SER A 108 -5.15 14.04 3.20
N LEU A 109 -3.82 14.00 3.25
CA LEU A 109 -3.11 12.83 3.74
C LEU A 109 -3.47 12.53 5.20
N GLN A 110 -3.61 13.57 6.03
CA GLN A 110 -4.02 13.42 7.42
C GLN A 110 -5.40 12.78 7.53
N ASP A 111 -6.37 13.24 6.73
CA ASP A 111 -7.71 12.65 6.68
C ASP A 111 -7.66 11.19 6.28
N ALA A 112 -6.91 10.87 5.23
CA ALA A 112 -6.81 9.49 4.73
C ALA A 112 -6.15 8.56 5.76
N LEU A 113 -5.08 9.01 6.42
CA LEU A 113 -4.42 8.22 7.47
C LEU A 113 -5.35 8.01 8.66
N LEU A 114 -6.10 9.03 9.06
CA LEU A 114 -7.07 8.90 10.15
C LEU A 114 -8.15 7.88 9.78
N PHE A 115 -8.66 7.93 8.55
CA PHE A 115 -9.63 6.97 8.04
C PHE A 115 -9.09 5.54 8.12
N LEU A 116 -7.86 5.31 7.66
CA LEU A 116 -7.26 3.97 7.69
C LEU A 116 -6.97 3.51 9.12
N SER A 117 -6.59 4.42 10.03
CA SER A 117 -6.30 4.08 11.43
C SER A 117 -7.51 3.57 12.19
N LYS A 118 -8.72 3.92 11.77
CA LYS A 118 -9.96 3.42 12.37
C LYS A 118 -10.22 1.95 12.04
N LEU A 119 -9.58 1.43 11.00
CA LEU A 119 -9.74 0.04 10.58
C LEU A 119 -8.74 -0.89 11.25
N GLY A 120 -7.67 -0.34 11.79
CA GLY A 120 -6.60 -1.07 12.45
C GLY A 120 -5.44 -0.16 12.76
N HIS A 121 -4.58 -0.58 13.68
CA HIS A 121 -3.46 0.22 14.11
C HIS A 121 -2.54 0.60 12.95
N CYS A 122 -2.19 1.90 12.87
CA CYS A 122 -1.20 2.42 11.95
C CYS A 122 -0.12 3.15 12.79
N ASP A 123 1.13 2.91 12.43
CA ASP A 123 2.28 3.53 13.12
C ASP A 123 3.30 3.92 12.04
N VAL A 124 2.99 4.98 11.32
CA VAL A 124 3.81 5.45 10.20
C VAL A 124 5.07 6.11 10.73
N SER A 125 6.24 5.67 10.24
CA SER A 125 7.50 6.28 10.65
C SER A 125 7.57 7.75 10.20
N ALA A 126 8.09 8.62 11.08
CA ALA A 126 8.09 10.06 10.86
C ALA A 126 8.88 10.45 9.60
N GLY A 127 10.02 9.81 9.36
CA GLY A 127 10.86 10.11 8.20
C GLY A 127 10.18 9.74 6.89
N LEU A 128 9.50 8.59 6.86
CA LEU A 128 8.75 8.18 5.67
C LEU A 128 7.57 9.12 5.42
N LEU A 129 6.84 9.49 6.45
CA LEU A 129 5.73 10.43 6.33
C LEU A 129 6.18 11.77 5.73
N GLN A 130 7.30 12.30 6.22
CA GLN A 130 7.85 13.54 5.70
C GLN A 130 8.21 13.43 4.21
N ASP A 131 8.83 12.32 3.81
CA ASP A 131 9.19 12.08 2.42
C ASP A 131 7.97 11.97 1.51
N VAL A 132 6.91 11.30 1.98
CA VAL A 132 5.64 11.20 1.24
C VAL A 132 4.99 12.58 1.09
N VAL A 133 4.96 13.37 2.16
CA VAL A 133 4.41 14.74 2.11
C VAL A 133 5.15 15.57 1.06
N LYS A 134 6.48 15.49 1.00
CA LYS A 134 7.27 16.22 0.00
C LYS A 134 6.94 15.78 -1.43
N VAL A 135 6.77 14.49 -1.64
CA VAL A 135 6.45 13.94 -2.97
C VAL A 135 5.07 14.40 -3.42
N MET A 136 4.13 14.56 -2.50
CA MET A 136 2.75 14.98 -2.80
C MET A 136 2.59 16.50 -2.93
N ALA A 137 3.56 17.26 -2.48
CA ALA A 137 3.50 18.74 -2.52
C ALA A 137 3.54 19.27 -3.96
#